data_5e60cad393ed9cc32a0471f9c63ef2f7
#
_entry.id   5e60cad393ed9cc32a0471f9c63ef2f7
#
_cell.length_a   1.000
_cell.length_b   1.000
_cell.length_c   1.000
_cell.angle_alpha   90.00
_cell.angle_beta   90.00
_cell.angle_gamma   90.00
#
_symmetry.space_group_name_H-M   'P 1'
#
loop_
_entity.id
_entity.type
_entity.pdbx_description
1 polymer ?
#
loop_
_entity_poly.entity_id
_entity_poly.type
_entity_poly.pdbx_seq_one_letter_code
_entity_poly.pdbx_strand_id
1 'polypeptide(L)'
;MNGIGHPQQHSLSRRTNLILAFIGVMVAAGCAAQTPVPPKVVYQSGLNQVRIEKDPASTTNVHPASLSATEVGTLLRGVRIWERRNALHRLFVGQADKTRAFRDGEIAVLAPALAKALSQASPSDRVYYHLSHATEHGEEETSTGWLSIQDTTLHLALREAHDRHGPGPDISKYDRQMPNVPERSPAFDATFEPEEYLVKVRSGGSLFAPDQQEELLIRYREALAAMPAQPGLERESKPVPERH
;
A
#
# COMPACT_ATOMS: atom_id res chain seq x y z
N MET A 1 -89.48 -4.32 -8.74
CA MET A 1 -88.84 -3.71 -9.91
C MET A 1 -87.59 -2.97 -9.41
N ASN A 2 -86.50 -3.07 -10.10
CA ASN A 2 -85.19 -2.45 -9.91
C ASN A 2 -84.20 -3.14 -8.93
N GLY A 3 -83.45 -4.10 -9.50
CA GLY A 3 -82.18 -4.55 -8.99
C GLY A 3 -81.06 -3.55 -9.35
N ILE A 4 -80.23 -3.20 -8.40
CA ILE A 4 -79.00 -2.47 -8.63
C ILE A 4 -77.81 -3.36 -8.24
N GLY A 5 -77.05 -3.71 -9.26
CA GLY A 5 -75.87 -4.59 -9.09
C GLY A 5 -74.70 -3.86 -8.39
N HIS A 6 -74.05 -4.57 -7.50
CA HIS A 6 -72.80 -4.16 -6.92
C HIS A 6 -71.62 -4.50 -7.86
N PRO A 7 -70.73 -3.58 -8.14
CA PRO A 7 -69.51 -3.89 -8.88
C PRO A 7 -68.44 -4.53 -7.97
N GLN A 8 -67.74 -5.49 -8.51
CA GLN A 8 -66.62 -6.22 -7.92
C GLN A 8 -65.44 -5.30 -7.55
N GLN A 9 -65.10 -5.20 -6.29
CA GLN A 9 -63.90 -4.50 -5.78
C GLN A 9 -62.82 -5.41 -5.21
N HIS A 10 -62.72 -6.68 -5.60
CA HIS A 10 -61.82 -7.63 -4.92
C HIS A 10 -60.58 -8.04 -5.71
N SER A 11 -60.25 -7.47 -6.89
CA SER A 11 -59.09 -7.97 -7.66
C SER A 11 -57.83 -7.10 -7.57
N LEU A 12 -57.94 -5.83 -7.19
CA LEU A 12 -56.81 -4.92 -7.15
C LEU A 12 -55.92 -5.07 -5.89
N SER A 13 -56.53 -5.46 -4.75
CA SER A 13 -55.80 -5.60 -3.47
C SER A 13 -54.78 -6.76 -3.46
N ARG A 14 -55.07 -7.87 -4.12
CA ARG A 14 -54.16 -9.03 -4.16
C ARG A 14 -52.92 -8.79 -5.01
N ARG A 15 -53.05 -8.06 -6.12
CA ARG A 15 -51.91 -7.77 -7.00
C ARG A 15 -50.96 -6.77 -6.38
N THR A 16 -51.45 -5.77 -5.67
CA THR A 16 -50.64 -4.77 -4.97
C THR A 16 -49.85 -5.35 -3.82
N ASN A 17 -50.45 -6.26 -3.04
CA ASN A 17 -49.75 -6.96 -1.96
C ASN A 17 -48.65 -7.93 -2.44
N LEU A 18 -48.83 -8.55 -3.62
CA LEU A 18 -47.82 -9.43 -4.21
C LEU A 18 -46.59 -8.67 -4.69
N ILE A 19 -46.78 -7.47 -5.27
CA ILE A 19 -45.70 -6.61 -5.74
C ILE A 19 -44.92 -6.03 -4.55
N LEU A 20 -45.58 -5.60 -3.48
CA LEU A 20 -44.95 -5.13 -2.26
C LEU A 20 -44.15 -6.25 -1.55
N ALA A 21 -44.60 -7.49 -1.55
CA ALA A 21 -43.86 -8.63 -1.01
C ALA A 21 -42.62 -8.96 -1.84
N PHE A 22 -42.67 -8.81 -3.17
CA PHE A 22 -41.52 -9.06 -4.04
C PHE A 22 -40.45 -8.01 -3.92
N ILE A 23 -40.81 -6.72 -3.72
CA ILE A 23 -39.87 -5.60 -3.49
C ILE A 23 -39.18 -5.79 -2.12
N GLY A 24 -39.90 -6.24 -1.10
CA GLY A 24 -39.34 -6.51 0.24
C GLY A 24 -38.28 -7.62 0.26
N VAL A 25 -38.42 -8.66 -0.58
CA VAL A 25 -37.46 -9.76 -0.67
C VAL A 25 -36.19 -9.37 -1.44
N MET A 26 -36.30 -8.46 -2.43
CA MET A 26 -35.13 -7.98 -3.19
C MET A 26 -34.21 -7.06 -2.36
N VAL A 27 -34.72 -6.37 -1.36
CA VAL A 27 -33.92 -5.46 -0.51
C VAL A 27 -33.14 -6.24 0.57
N ALA A 28 -33.61 -7.42 0.97
CA ALA A 28 -32.95 -8.24 1.98
C ALA A 28 -31.73 -9.05 1.45
N ALA A 29 -31.54 -9.14 0.12
CA ALA A 29 -30.44 -9.90 -0.48
C ALA A 29 -29.14 -9.09 -0.67
N GLY A 30 -29.09 -7.83 -0.23
CA GLY A 30 -28.03 -6.86 -0.64
C GLY A 30 -26.88 -6.62 0.33
N CYS A 31 -26.78 -7.28 1.48
CA CYS A 31 -25.67 -7.03 2.41
C CYS A 31 -25.05 -8.34 2.90
N ALA A 32 -24.47 -9.12 2.00
CA ALA A 32 -23.41 -10.02 2.42
C ALA A 32 -22.15 -9.15 2.65
N ALA A 33 -21.95 -8.69 3.88
CA ALA A 33 -20.70 -8.07 4.30
C ALA A 33 -19.59 -9.09 4.04
N GLN A 34 -18.76 -8.83 3.02
CA GLN A 34 -17.57 -9.64 2.77
C GLN A 34 -16.70 -9.51 4.01
N THR A 35 -16.53 -10.61 4.75
CA THR A 35 -15.57 -10.67 5.84
C THR A 35 -14.20 -10.29 5.28
N PRO A 36 -13.51 -9.28 5.82
CA PRO A 36 -12.19 -8.90 5.35
C PRO A 36 -11.26 -10.11 5.45
N VAL A 37 -10.67 -10.50 4.32
CA VAL A 37 -9.66 -11.56 4.32
C VAL A 37 -8.44 -11.03 5.09
N PRO A 38 -8.00 -11.72 6.16
CA PRO A 38 -6.87 -11.25 6.95
C PRO A 38 -5.60 -11.19 6.08
N PRO A 39 -4.75 -10.18 6.26
CA PRO A 39 -3.51 -10.05 5.51
C PRO A 39 -2.57 -11.23 5.80
N LYS A 40 -1.87 -11.71 4.77
CA LYS A 40 -0.90 -12.79 4.90
C LYS A 40 0.47 -12.23 5.23
N VAL A 41 0.96 -12.44 6.45
CA VAL A 41 2.31 -12.04 6.85
C VAL A 41 3.35 -12.96 6.18
N VAL A 42 4.32 -12.36 5.48
CA VAL A 42 5.41 -13.06 4.78
C VAL A 42 6.73 -12.96 5.56
N TYR A 43 6.92 -11.83 6.22
CA TYR A 43 8.07 -11.56 7.07
C TYR A 43 7.64 -10.73 8.28
N GLN A 44 8.19 -11.07 9.45
CA GLN A 44 8.05 -10.28 10.67
C GLN A 44 9.28 -10.46 11.56
N SER A 45 9.83 -9.35 12.05
CA SER A 45 10.89 -9.30 13.03
C SER A 45 10.73 -8.04 13.88
N GLY A 46 10.37 -8.23 15.14
CA GLY A 46 9.95 -7.12 16.00
C GLY A 46 8.75 -6.38 15.39
N LEU A 47 8.90 -5.08 15.15
CA LEU A 47 7.89 -4.24 14.50
C LEU A 47 8.03 -4.21 12.97
N ASN A 48 9.14 -4.72 12.41
CA ASN A 48 9.33 -4.83 10.97
C ASN A 48 8.41 -5.92 10.40
N GLN A 49 7.65 -5.58 9.36
CA GLN A 49 6.68 -6.50 8.76
C GLN A 49 6.60 -6.32 7.24
N VAL A 50 6.49 -7.44 6.53
CA VAL A 50 6.03 -7.47 5.13
C VAL A 50 4.85 -8.43 5.05
N ARG A 51 3.75 -7.96 4.47
CA ARG A 51 2.52 -8.74 4.32
C ARG A 51 1.86 -8.54 2.96
N ILE A 52 1.11 -9.53 2.54
CA ILE A 52 0.25 -9.48 1.37
C ILE A 52 -1.15 -9.11 1.85
N GLU A 53 -1.75 -8.11 1.23
CA GLU A 53 -3.10 -7.65 1.52
C GLU A 53 -3.86 -7.35 0.23
N LYS A 54 -5.19 -7.26 0.31
CA LYS A 54 -6.00 -6.90 -0.86
C LYS A 54 -5.68 -5.50 -1.34
N ASP A 55 -5.52 -5.36 -2.65
CA ASP A 55 -5.32 -4.07 -3.29
C ASP A 55 -6.68 -3.40 -3.53
N PRO A 56 -6.99 -2.27 -2.86
CA PRO A 56 -8.24 -1.57 -3.07
C PRO A 56 -8.30 -0.86 -4.43
N ALA A 57 -7.16 -0.63 -5.07
CA ALA A 57 -7.04 0.12 -6.31
C ALA A 57 -7.02 -0.78 -7.56
N SER A 58 -6.68 -2.06 -7.41
CA SER A 58 -6.52 -2.98 -8.54
C SER A 58 -6.91 -4.41 -8.21
N THR A 59 -7.50 -5.10 -9.20
CA THR A 59 -7.74 -6.55 -9.16
C THR A 59 -7.00 -7.29 -10.29
N THR A 60 -6.17 -6.56 -11.04
CA THR A 60 -5.51 -7.03 -12.27
C THR A 60 -4.00 -6.82 -12.21
N ASN A 61 -3.41 -6.82 -11.01
CA ASN A 61 -1.97 -6.75 -10.83
C ASN A 61 -1.29 -7.96 -11.49
N VAL A 62 -0.08 -7.77 -12.00
CA VAL A 62 0.72 -8.84 -12.61
C VAL A 62 1.43 -9.62 -11.51
N HIS A 63 0.65 -10.31 -10.70
CA HIS A 63 1.10 -11.20 -9.65
C HIS A 63 0.65 -12.64 -9.92
N PRO A 64 1.43 -13.65 -9.52
CA PRO A 64 2.74 -13.59 -8.87
C PRO A 64 3.84 -13.06 -9.81
N ALA A 65 4.77 -12.28 -9.25
CA ALA A 65 5.90 -11.72 -9.99
C ALA A 65 7.23 -12.26 -9.45
N SER A 66 8.09 -12.72 -10.36
CA SER A 66 9.41 -13.24 -10.02
C SER A 66 10.46 -12.14 -10.13
N LEU A 67 10.80 -11.53 -9.01
CA LEU A 67 11.94 -10.64 -8.85
C LEU A 67 12.87 -11.23 -7.79
N SER A 68 14.17 -11.24 -8.04
CA SER A 68 15.17 -11.62 -7.04
C SER A 68 15.32 -10.54 -5.97
N ALA A 69 15.85 -10.90 -4.81
CA ALA A 69 16.17 -9.92 -3.77
C ALA A 69 17.15 -8.85 -4.26
N THR A 70 18.10 -9.22 -5.13
CA THR A 70 19.05 -8.29 -5.73
C THR A 70 18.35 -7.27 -6.62
N GLU A 71 17.41 -7.70 -7.47
CA GLU A 71 16.63 -6.81 -8.33
C GLU A 71 15.76 -5.86 -7.51
N VAL A 72 15.02 -6.36 -6.53
CA VAL A 72 14.24 -5.52 -5.61
C VAL A 72 15.15 -4.53 -4.90
N GLY A 73 16.28 -4.97 -4.37
CA GLY A 73 17.25 -4.09 -3.70
C GLY A 73 17.81 -3.01 -4.63
N THR A 74 18.05 -3.32 -5.90
CA THR A 74 18.49 -2.36 -6.91
C THR A 74 17.43 -1.28 -7.14
N LEU A 75 16.17 -1.67 -7.27
CA LEU A 75 15.05 -0.72 -7.43
C LEU A 75 14.89 0.17 -6.18
N LEU A 76 14.93 -0.40 -4.98
CA LEU A 76 14.82 0.38 -3.74
C LEU A 76 15.95 1.41 -3.60
N ARG A 77 17.18 1.08 -4.04
CA ARG A 77 18.32 2.03 -4.04
C ARG A 77 18.13 3.21 -4.97
N GLY A 78 17.31 3.08 -6.01
CA GLY A 78 16.99 4.17 -6.93
C GLY A 78 16.01 5.19 -6.35
N VAL A 79 15.29 4.86 -5.27
CA VAL A 79 14.27 5.75 -4.71
C VAL A 79 14.90 6.88 -3.91
N ARG A 80 14.50 8.12 -4.23
CA ARG A 80 14.93 9.34 -3.55
C ARG A 80 13.76 10.06 -2.96
N ILE A 81 13.98 10.69 -1.81
CA ILE A 81 13.04 11.57 -1.12
C ILE A 81 13.70 12.88 -0.75
N TRP A 82 12.92 13.94 -0.62
CA TRP A 82 13.34 15.23 -0.06
C TRP A 82 12.17 15.90 0.64
N GLU A 83 12.49 16.79 1.58
CA GLU A 83 11.49 17.56 2.32
C GLU A 83 10.62 18.39 1.37
N ARG A 84 9.31 18.28 1.53
CA ARG A 84 8.35 19.11 0.77
C ARG A 84 8.35 20.51 1.33
N ARG A 85 8.93 21.45 0.56
CA ARG A 85 8.95 22.87 0.89
C ARG A 85 7.86 23.61 0.13
N ASN A 86 7.18 24.55 0.82
CA ASN A 86 6.22 25.42 0.16
C ASN A 86 6.92 26.37 -0.84
N ALA A 87 6.15 26.97 -1.76
CA ALA A 87 6.71 27.78 -2.84
C ALA A 87 7.54 28.98 -2.34
N LEU A 88 7.13 29.63 -1.25
CA LEU A 88 7.86 30.73 -0.64
C LEU A 88 9.20 30.24 -0.05
N HIS A 89 9.19 29.13 0.67
CA HIS A 89 10.41 28.57 1.25
C HIS A 89 11.41 28.17 0.16
N ARG A 90 10.93 27.54 -0.94
CA ARG A 90 11.78 27.21 -2.10
C ARG A 90 12.42 28.42 -2.75
N LEU A 91 11.73 29.57 -2.76
CA LEU A 91 12.25 30.80 -3.35
C LEU A 91 13.43 31.36 -2.55
N PHE A 92 13.42 31.23 -1.22
CA PHE A 92 14.46 31.83 -0.34
C PHE A 92 15.57 30.83 0.04
N VAL A 93 15.27 29.54 0.18
CA VAL A 93 16.22 28.54 0.70
C VAL A 93 16.62 27.50 -0.36
N GLY A 94 15.93 27.49 -1.51
CA GLY A 94 16.13 26.49 -2.56
C GLY A 94 15.38 25.19 -2.29
N GLN A 95 15.60 24.19 -3.15
CA GLN A 95 15.05 22.85 -3.00
C GLN A 95 15.86 22.08 -1.94
N ALA A 96 15.20 21.20 -1.17
CA ALA A 96 15.89 20.31 -0.25
C ALA A 96 16.72 19.27 -1.01
N ASP A 97 17.82 18.84 -0.41
CA ASP A 97 18.67 17.80 -0.98
C ASP A 97 17.92 16.46 -1.08
N LYS A 98 18.09 15.78 -2.21
CA LYS A 98 17.57 14.44 -2.41
C LYS A 98 18.40 13.44 -1.60
N THR A 99 17.73 12.65 -0.77
CA THR A 99 18.33 11.58 0.00
C THR A 99 17.75 10.22 -0.40
N ARG A 100 18.39 9.12 -0.02
CA ARG A 100 17.84 7.77 -0.25
C ARG A 100 16.60 7.56 0.62
N ALA A 101 15.53 7.03 0.01
CA ALA A 101 14.33 6.64 0.75
C ALA A 101 14.52 5.37 1.60
N PHE A 102 15.53 4.56 1.27
CA PHE A 102 15.85 3.34 2.00
C PHE A 102 17.37 3.26 2.25
N ARG A 103 17.74 3.00 3.50
CA ARG A 103 19.12 2.75 3.90
C ARG A 103 19.55 1.34 3.50
N ASP A 104 20.85 1.08 3.37
CA ASP A 104 21.34 -0.25 2.96
C ASP A 104 20.91 -1.35 3.96
N GLY A 105 20.87 -1.06 5.27
CA GLY A 105 20.37 -1.99 6.29
C GLY A 105 18.89 -2.30 6.13
N GLU A 106 18.06 -1.33 5.75
CA GLU A 106 16.63 -1.50 5.48
C GLU A 106 16.41 -2.33 4.20
N ILE A 107 17.19 -2.05 3.16
CA ILE A 107 17.17 -2.81 1.91
C ILE A 107 17.54 -4.27 2.15
N ALA A 108 18.54 -4.54 3.00
CA ALA A 108 18.95 -5.90 3.34
C ALA A 108 17.81 -6.73 3.98
N VAL A 109 16.91 -6.08 4.72
CA VAL A 109 15.72 -6.70 5.31
C VAL A 109 14.56 -6.76 4.32
N LEU A 110 14.27 -5.64 3.64
CA LEU A 110 13.10 -5.52 2.78
C LEU A 110 13.22 -6.32 1.49
N ALA A 111 14.37 -6.28 0.81
CA ALA A 111 14.48 -6.82 -0.53
C ALA A 111 14.15 -8.31 -0.63
N PRO A 112 14.67 -9.21 0.23
CA PRO A 112 14.29 -10.62 0.21
C PRO A 112 12.84 -10.86 0.62
N ALA A 113 12.32 -10.08 1.58
CA ALA A 113 10.95 -10.21 2.05
C ALA A 113 9.93 -9.76 0.99
N LEU A 114 10.20 -8.65 0.30
CA LEU A 114 9.36 -8.13 -0.79
C LEU A 114 9.40 -9.06 -2.01
N ALA A 115 10.57 -9.55 -2.40
CA ALA A 115 10.70 -10.52 -3.50
C ALA A 115 9.85 -11.77 -3.22
N LYS A 116 9.94 -12.32 -2.00
CA LYS A 116 9.12 -13.45 -1.57
C LYS A 116 7.63 -13.12 -1.57
N ALA A 117 7.22 -11.93 -1.10
CA ALA A 117 5.84 -11.53 -1.07
C ALA A 117 5.26 -11.35 -2.49
N LEU A 118 5.99 -10.69 -3.40
CA LEU A 118 5.60 -10.52 -4.80
C LEU A 118 5.41 -11.86 -5.52
N SER A 119 6.24 -12.87 -5.21
CA SER A 119 6.11 -14.22 -5.78
C SER A 119 4.91 -15.03 -5.24
N GLN A 120 4.30 -14.57 -4.14
CA GLN A 120 3.17 -15.25 -3.48
C GLN A 120 1.84 -14.47 -3.58
N ALA A 121 1.88 -13.22 -4.03
CA ALA A 121 0.71 -12.38 -4.19
C ALA A 121 -0.16 -12.86 -5.36
N SER A 122 -1.45 -12.62 -5.29
CA SER A 122 -2.42 -12.84 -6.37
C SER A 122 -2.71 -11.55 -7.15
N PRO A 123 -3.36 -11.61 -8.33
CA PRO A 123 -3.66 -10.39 -9.10
C PRO A 123 -4.49 -9.33 -8.37
N SER A 124 -5.20 -9.69 -7.32
CA SER A 124 -5.98 -8.77 -6.49
C SER A 124 -5.26 -8.33 -5.21
N ASP A 125 -3.96 -8.58 -5.11
CA ASP A 125 -3.20 -8.29 -3.91
C ASP A 125 -2.13 -7.22 -4.19
N ARG A 126 -1.74 -6.50 -3.14
CA ARG A 126 -0.54 -5.66 -3.07
C ARG A 126 0.33 -6.12 -1.90
N VAL A 127 1.58 -5.72 -1.90
CA VAL A 127 2.52 -6.03 -0.82
C VAL A 127 2.71 -4.79 0.05
N TYR A 128 2.35 -4.88 1.31
CA TYR A 128 2.60 -3.85 2.31
C TYR A 128 3.92 -4.09 3.02
N TYR A 129 4.66 -3.02 3.32
CA TYR A 129 5.83 -3.05 4.19
C TYR A 129 5.72 -2.02 5.31
N HIS A 130 6.29 -2.38 6.44
CA HIS A 130 6.47 -1.53 7.62
C HIS A 130 7.86 -1.79 8.20
N LEU A 131 8.66 -0.76 8.29
CA LEU A 131 9.92 -0.76 9.01
C LEU A 131 9.81 0.16 10.22
N SER A 132 10.42 -0.25 11.30
CA SER A 132 10.48 0.51 12.54
C SER A 132 11.86 0.37 13.17
N HIS A 133 12.43 1.49 13.54
CA HIS A 133 13.71 1.58 14.24
C HIS A 133 13.57 2.45 15.48
N ALA A 134 14.11 1.97 16.62
CA ALA A 134 14.26 2.81 17.78
C ALA A 134 15.41 3.79 17.55
N THR A 135 15.18 5.08 17.79
CA THR A 135 16.23 6.10 17.77
C THR A 135 16.99 6.16 19.09
N GLU A 136 18.16 6.79 19.10
CA GLU A 136 18.95 7.00 20.32
C GLU A 136 18.22 7.81 21.40
N HIS A 137 17.21 8.59 21.01
CA HIS A 137 16.41 9.41 21.91
C HIS A 137 15.13 8.72 22.40
N GLY A 138 14.95 7.43 22.10
CA GLY A 138 13.77 6.65 22.47
C GLY A 138 12.53 6.92 21.61
N GLU A 139 12.68 7.70 20.54
CA GLU A 139 11.65 7.85 19.50
C GLU A 139 11.62 6.61 18.61
N GLU A 140 10.50 6.37 17.96
CA GLU A 140 10.37 5.37 16.91
C GLU A 140 10.42 6.07 15.55
N GLU A 141 11.29 5.59 14.66
CA GLU A 141 11.36 6.05 13.27
C GLU A 141 10.73 4.99 12.38
N THR A 142 9.73 5.37 11.56
CA THR A 142 8.97 4.45 10.72
C THR A 142 9.10 4.76 9.24
N SER A 143 9.09 3.70 8.42
CA SER A 143 8.95 3.77 6.96
C SER A 143 7.92 2.76 6.51
N THR A 144 6.85 3.23 5.88
CA THR A 144 5.72 2.40 5.47
C THR A 144 5.28 2.66 4.04
N GLY A 145 4.69 1.66 3.41
CA GLY A 145 4.16 1.81 2.05
C GLY A 145 3.71 0.49 1.42
N TRP A 146 3.48 0.53 0.11
CA TRP A 146 2.99 -0.61 -0.67
C TRP A 146 3.71 -0.78 -1.99
N LEU A 147 3.77 -2.02 -2.46
CA LEU A 147 4.22 -2.37 -3.79
C LEU A 147 3.14 -3.18 -4.51
N SER A 148 2.98 -2.89 -5.81
CA SER A 148 2.30 -3.77 -6.75
C SER A 148 2.95 -3.68 -8.13
N ILE A 149 2.67 -4.66 -9.00
CA ILE A 149 3.11 -4.61 -10.39
C ILE A 149 1.88 -4.60 -11.28
N GLN A 150 1.78 -3.60 -12.13
CA GLN A 150 0.72 -3.47 -13.12
C GLN A 150 1.37 -3.37 -14.51
N ASP A 151 0.99 -4.24 -15.41
CA ASP A 151 1.58 -4.35 -16.75
C ASP A 151 3.12 -4.48 -16.71
N THR A 152 3.84 -3.45 -17.12
CA THR A 152 5.31 -3.38 -17.11
C THR A 152 5.86 -2.43 -16.05
N THR A 153 5.01 -1.95 -15.17
CA THR A 153 5.31 -0.88 -14.22
C THR A 153 5.25 -1.39 -12.78
N LEU A 154 6.29 -1.12 -12.02
CA LEU A 154 6.28 -1.25 -10.57
C LEU A 154 5.62 0.00 -9.98
N HIS A 155 4.57 -0.19 -9.22
CA HIS A 155 3.91 0.82 -8.40
C HIS A 155 4.49 0.74 -6.98
N LEU A 156 5.20 1.77 -6.58
CA LEU A 156 5.76 1.90 -5.24
C LEU A 156 5.14 3.11 -4.55
N ALA A 157 4.29 2.86 -3.59
CA ALA A 157 3.70 3.90 -2.75
C ALA A 157 4.50 4.05 -1.45
N LEU A 158 4.91 5.28 -1.16
CA LEU A 158 5.58 5.69 0.06
C LEU A 158 4.59 6.49 0.90
N ARG A 159 4.28 6.01 2.10
CA ARG A 159 3.37 6.68 3.02
C ARG A 159 4.13 7.41 4.12
N GLU A 160 5.08 6.73 4.72
CA GLU A 160 6.02 7.27 5.67
C GLU A 160 7.43 6.94 5.21
N ALA A 161 8.35 7.85 5.40
CA ALA A 161 9.75 7.65 5.09
C ALA A 161 10.59 8.33 6.19
N HIS A 162 11.14 7.51 7.09
CA HIS A 162 11.90 7.95 8.25
C HIS A 162 11.12 8.93 9.14
N ASP A 163 9.79 8.75 9.24
CA ASP A 163 8.94 9.58 10.08
C ASP A 163 9.18 9.24 11.56
N ARG A 164 9.38 10.28 12.38
CA ARG A 164 9.71 10.12 13.79
C ARG A 164 8.49 10.35 14.65
N HIS A 165 8.22 9.36 15.49
CA HIS A 165 7.14 9.40 16.47
C HIS A 165 7.74 9.50 17.85
N GLY A 166 7.33 10.52 18.62
CA GLY A 166 7.77 10.67 20.01
C GLY A 166 7.35 9.47 20.84
N PRO A 167 8.06 9.19 21.96
CA PRO A 167 7.66 8.16 22.91
C PRO A 167 6.32 8.55 23.53
N GLY A 168 5.23 8.15 22.85
CA GLY A 168 3.88 8.33 23.39
C GLY A 168 3.57 7.30 24.47
N PRO A 169 2.68 7.60 25.41
CA PRO A 169 2.11 6.55 26.24
C PRO A 169 1.53 5.46 25.33
N ASP A 170 1.56 4.22 25.77
CA ASP A 170 1.25 2.96 25.03
C ASP A 170 -0.13 2.92 24.31
N ILE A 171 -0.81 4.04 24.28
CA ILE A 171 -2.04 4.33 23.52
C ILE A 171 -1.78 4.25 22.00
N SER A 172 -0.53 4.41 21.56
CA SER A 172 -0.16 4.38 20.15
C SER A 172 -0.48 3.06 19.43
N LYS A 173 -0.57 1.93 20.16
CA LYS A 173 -1.02 0.65 19.57
C LYS A 173 -2.49 0.65 19.19
N TYR A 174 -3.32 1.38 19.92
CA TYR A 174 -4.76 1.51 19.64
C TYR A 174 -5.03 2.60 18.60
N ASP A 175 -4.30 3.71 18.62
CA ASP A 175 -4.45 4.80 17.66
C ASP A 175 -4.10 4.38 16.22
N ARG A 176 -3.13 3.48 16.04
CA ARG A 176 -2.76 2.95 14.71
C ARG A 176 -3.82 2.02 14.09
N GLN A 177 -4.78 1.56 14.88
CA GLN A 177 -5.90 0.74 14.43
C GLN A 177 -7.22 1.51 14.35
N MET A 178 -7.24 2.78 14.78
CA MET A 178 -8.44 3.62 14.70
C MET A 178 -8.64 4.14 13.28
N PRO A 179 -9.79 3.84 12.64
CA PRO A 179 -10.05 4.24 11.25
C PRO A 179 -10.25 5.75 11.04
N ASN A 180 -10.16 6.57 12.09
CA ASN A 180 -10.53 7.99 12.07
C ASN A 180 -9.41 8.96 12.43
N VAL A 181 -8.16 8.52 12.57
CA VAL A 181 -7.05 9.47 12.68
C VAL A 181 -6.76 9.99 11.29
N PRO A 182 -6.85 11.33 11.04
CA PRO A 182 -6.52 11.88 9.74
C PRO A 182 -5.06 11.54 9.44
N GLU A 183 -4.86 10.75 8.42
CA GLU A 183 -3.52 10.40 7.93
C GLU A 183 -2.83 11.70 7.51
N ARG A 184 -1.67 11.98 8.08
CA ARG A 184 -0.88 13.16 7.68
C ARG A 184 -0.40 12.95 6.25
N SER A 185 -0.46 14.00 5.44
CA SER A 185 0.21 14.00 4.13
C SER A 185 1.69 13.77 4.33
N PRO A 186 2.35 12.96 3.49
CA PRO A 186 3.78 12.83 3.57
C PRO A 186 4.43 14.21 3.50
N ALA A 187 5.32 14.47 4.45
CA ALA A 187 6.06 15.74 4.52
C ALA A 187 7.20 15.78 3.47
N PHE A 188 7.22 14.85 2.54
CA PHE A 188 8.27 14.69 1.54
C PHE A 188 7.67 14.56 0.13
N ASP A 189 8.48 14.86 -0.86
CA ASP A 189 8.30 14.48 -2.26
C ASP A 189 9.23 13.31 -2.56
N ALA A 190 8.90 12.48 -3.56
CA ALA A 190 9.70 11.34 -3.95
C ALA A 190 9.97 11.29 -5.45
N THR A 191 11.08 10.64 -5.84
CA THR A 191 11.41 10.33 -7.24
C THR A 191 12.19 9.03 -7.32
N PHE A 192 12.44 8.58 -8.55
CA PHE A 192 13.31 7.45 -8.86
C PHE A 192 14.50 7.91 -9.71
N GLU A 193 15.68 7.42 -9.40
CA GLU A 193 16.90 7.67 -10.18
C GLU A 193 17.44 6.35 -10.75
N PRO A 194 17.68 6.26 -12.06
CA PRO A 194 17.57 7.33 -13.07
C PRO A 194 16.12 7.72 -13.41
N GLU A 195 15.86 9.02 -13.53
CA GLU A 195 14.50 9.58 -13.75
C GLU A 195 13.87 9.15 -15.08
N GLU A 196 14.67 8.73 -16.05
CA GLU A 196 14.20 8.25 -17.35
C GLU A 196 13.31 6.99 -17.28
N TYR A 197 13.43 6.21 -16.18
CA TYR A 197 12.59 5.03 -15.92
C TYR A 197 11.36 5.35 -15.08
N LEU A 198 11.24 6.57 -14.57
CA LEU A 198 10.06 7.04 -13.89
C LEU A 198 8.98 7.43 -14.89
N VAL A 199 7.87 6.71 -14.91
CA VAL A 199 6.73 7.02 -15.79
C VAL A 199 5.95 8.19 -15.23
N LYS A 200 5.69 8.19 -13.93
CA LYS A 200 4.86 9.18 -13.25
C LYS A 200 5.09 9.13 -11.75
N VAL A 201 5.00 10.29 -11.11
CA VAL A 201 4.74 10.43 -9.68
C VAL A 201 3.26 10.76 -9.52
N ARG A 202 2.54 9.99 -8.73
CA ARG A 202 1.22 10.35 -8.27
C ARG A 202 1.34 10.87 -6.85
N SER A 203 1.27 12.19 -6.72
CA SER A 203 1.09 12.79 -5.41
C SER A 203 -0.40 12.73 -5.09
N GLY A 204 -0.76 12.01 -4.06
CA GLY A 204 -2.12 11.94 -3.59
C GLY A 204 -2.57 13.32 -3.09
N GLY A 205 -3.64 13.86 -3.65
CA GLY A 205 -4.22 15.11 -3.22
C GLY A 205 -5.29 15.60 -4.17
N SER A 206 -6.53 15.13 -3.97
CA SER A 206 -7.70 15.94 -4.33
C SER A 206 -7.88 17.01 -3.24
N LEU A 207 -8.28 18.23 -3.62
CA LEU A 207 -8.64 19.30 -2.66
C LEU A 207 -9.68 18.85 -1.61
N PHE A 208 -10.37 17.73 -1.85
CA PHE A 208 -11.44 17.19 -1.00
C PHE A 208 -11.11 15.85 -0.32
N ALA A 209 -10.02 15.19 -0.71
CA ALA A 209 -9.52 13.98 -0.08
C ALA A 209 -8.00 13.96 -0.28
N PRO A 210 -7.22 14.47 0.68
CA PRO A 210 -5.77 14.39 0.64
C PRO A 210 -5.37 12.94 0.82
N ASP A 211 -5.16 12.25 -0.29
CA ASP A 211 -4.49 10.97 -0.30
C ASP A 211 -3.03 11.23 0.03
N GLN A 212 -2.53 10.62 1.09
CA GLN A 212 -1.32 11.03 1.78
C GLN A 212 -0.15 10.11 1.46
N GLN A 213 -0.03 9.73 0.18
CA GLN A 213 1.05 8.88 -0.28
C GLN A 213 1.69 9.44 -1.54
N GLU A 214 3.01 9.26 -1.65
CA GLU A 214 3.74 9.45 -2.90
C GLU A 214 3.82 8.10 -3.61
N GLU A 215 3.25 8.00 -4.80
CA GLU A 215 3.29 6.79 -5.62
C GLU A 215 4.20 6.98 -6.83
N LEU A 216 5.25 6.19 -6.90
CA LEU A 216 6.17 6.13 -8.02
C LEU A 216 5.77 5.01 -8.97
N LEU A 217 5.61 5.33 -10.25
CA LEU A 217 5.37 4.37 -11.32
C LEU A 217 6.67 4.19 -12.11
N ILE A 218 7.30 3.04 -11.97
CA ILE A 218 8.66 2.78 -12.46
C ILE A 218 8.64 1.68 -13.53
N ARG A 219 9.23 1.92 -14.70
CA ARG A 219 9.51 0.90 -15.70
C ARG A 219 10.64 -0.02 -15.22
N TYR A 220 10.29 -0.90 -14.30
CA TYR A 220 11.26 -1.64 -13.50
C TYR A 220 12.17 -2.56 -14.30
N ARG A 221 11.67 -3.17 -15.40
CA ARG A 221 12.48 -4.07 -16.22
C ARG A 221 13.57 -3.31 -16.99
N GLU A 222 13.23 -2.14 -17.51
CA GLU A 222 14.17 -1.26 -18.21
C GLU A 222 15.19 -0.70 -17.20
N ALA A 223 14.73 -0.27 -16.02
CA ALA A 223 15.61 0.20 -14.95
C ALA A 223 16.63 -0.89 -14.54
N LEU A 224 16.16 -2.12 -14.31
CA LEU A 224 17.03 -3.23 -13.95
C LEU A 224 18.03 -3.60 -15.03
N ALA A 225 17.66 -3.48 -16.32
CA ALA A 225 18.57 -3.76 -17.42
C ALA A 225 19.72 -2.73 -17.51
N ALA A 226 19.48 -1.50 -17.08
CA ALA A 226 20.47 -0.40 -17.12
C ALA A 226 21.25 -0.19 -15.82
N MET A 227 20.65 -0.53 -14.68
CA MET A 227 21.29 -0.35 -13.39
C MET A 227 22.17 -1.56 -13.04
N PRO A 228 23.45 -1.37 -12.65
CA PRO A 228 24.30 -2.48 -12.26
C PRO A 228 23.77 -3.15 -11.00
N ALA A 229 23.61 -4.48 -11.04
CA ALA A 229 23.33 -5.28 -9.86
C ALA A 229 24.50 -5.13 -8.87
N GLN A 230 24.25 -4.55 -7.71
CA GLN A 230 25.28 -4.45 -6.68
C GLN A 230 25.36 -5.78 -5.90
N PRO A 231 26.50 -6.48 -5.91
CA PRO A 231 26.68 -7.74 -5.20
C PRO A 231 26.84 -7.48 -3.70
N GLY A 232 25.75 -7.39 -2.98
CA GLY A 232 25.77 -7.15 -1.52
C GLY A 232 24.76 -8.00 -0.73
N LEU A 233 23.79 -8.60 -1.41
CA LEU A 233 22.68 -9.30 -0.75
C LEU A 233 22.84 -10.84 -0.74
N GLU A 234 23.87 -11.38 -1.38
CA GLU A 234 24.12 -12.83 -1.44
C GLU A 234 25.07 -13.37 -0.35
N ARG A 235 25.37 -12.60 0.68
CA ARG A 235 26.15 -13.15 1.81
C ARG A 235 25.20 -13.57 2.92
N GLU A 236 25.08 -14.88 3.02
CA GLU A 236 24.97 -15.70 4.20
C GLU A 236 23.90 -16.78 4.12
N SER A 237 24.26 -17.80 3.34
CA SER A 237 23.85 -19.17 3.68
C SER A 237 25.09 -20.09 3.60
N LYS A 238 26.13 -19.78 4.36
CA LYS A 238 27.12 -20.83 4.66
C LYS A 238 26.58 -21.68 5.80
N PRO A 239 26.41 -23.01 5.60
CA PRO A 239 26.06 -23.89 6.69
C PRO A 239 27.22 -23.87 7.71
N VAL A 240 26.87 -23.66 8.97
CA VAL A 240 27.79 -23.82 10.10
C VAL A 240 28.30 -25.26 10.08
N PRO A 241 29.59 -25.51 10.04
CA PRO A 241 30.09 -26.87 10.14
C PRO A 241 29.80 -27.41 11.53
N GLU A 242 29.01 -28.49 11.59
CA GLU A 242 28.84 -29.27 12.82
C GLU A 242 30.21 -29.76 13.29
N ARG A 243 30.61 -29.34 14.49
CA ARG A 243 31.76 -29.89 15.19
C ARG A 243 31.32 -31.20 15.85
N HIS A 244 31.86 -32.27 15.37
CA HIS A 244 31.87 -33.55 16.05
C HIS A 244 32.82 -33.51 17.26
#